data_2e6a1d9f5cb5fa045520af2b2d47e09d
#
_entry.id   2e6a1d9f5cb5fa045520af2b2d47e09d
#
_cell.length_a   1.000
_cell.length_b   1.000
_cell.length_c   1.000
_cell.angle_alpha   90.00
_cell.angle_beta   90.00
_cell.angle_gamma   90.00
#
_symmetry.space_group_name_H-M   'P 1'
#
loop_
_entity.id
_entity.type
_entity.pdbx_description
1 polymer ?
#
loop_
_entity_poly.entity_id
_entity_poly.type
_entity_poly.pdbx_seq_one_letter_code
_entity_poly.pdbx_strand_id
1 'polypeptide(L)'
;GGSFQEGNHGAGTGCTVGKIRGPQFAMKGGIGACAYRQGDLMVGAIVACNAMGDVLEKGRIIAGSRNDEDTGFADSEEWLIANGRRQKDIFSGKFVGENTVIGCVITNAALNKAQANKLAAVAQNGIARAVRPANATFDGDAVFAMCRGTVPADPDAVGSMAARAVEEAIVRSVK
;
A
#
# COMPACT_ATOMS: atom_id res chain seq x y z
N GLY A 1 -4.94 24.97 6.00
CA GLY A 1 -4.81 23.66 5.40
C GLY A 1 -6.15 23.27 4.79
N GLY A 2 -6.13 22.72 3.58
CA GLY A 2 -7.33 22.20 2.94
C GLY A 2 -7.78 20.88 3.59
N SER A 3 -9.02 20.49 3.37
CA SER A 3 -9.54 19.19 3.76
C SER A 3 -8.89 18.11 2.86
N PHE A 4 -8.31 17.08 3.46
CA PHE A 4 -7.87 15.89 2.75
C PHE A 4 -9.03 14.88 2.77
N GLN A 5 -9.44 14.42 1.60
CA GLN A 5 -10.45 13.36 1.46
C GLN A 5 -9.75 12.06 1.12
N GLU A 6 -10.02 11.01 1.90
CA GLU A 6 -9.53 9.65 1.67
C GLU A 6 -10.45 8.90 0.71
N GLY A 7 -10.00 7.73 0.23
CA GLY A 7 -10.74 6.90 -0.72
C GLY A 7 -10.51 7.30 -2.17
N ASN A 8 -11.53 7.16 -3.01
CA ASN A 8 -11.42 7.32 -4.47
C ASN A 8 -11.42 8.79 -4.92
N HIS A 9 -10.49 9.58 -4.36
CA HIS A 9 -10.33 11.01 -4.59
C HIS A 9 -8.89 11.36 -5.02
N GLY A 10 -8.70 12.46 -5.72
CA GLY A 10 -7.38 12.97 -6.10
C GLY A 10 -6.53 11.91 -6.79
N ALA A 11 -5.32 11.64 -6.25
CA ALA A 11 -4.44 10.60 -6.76
C ALA A 11 -4.99 9.17 -6.57
N GLY A 12 -6.01 8.97 -5.74
CA GLY A 12 -6.72 7.71 -5.58
C GLY A 12 -7.87 7.50 -6.56
N THR A 13 -8.18 8.49 -7.42
CA THR A 13 -9.28 8.38 -8.39
C THR A 13 -9.00 7.26 -9.38
N GLY A 14 -9.93 6.32 -9.50
CA GLY A 14 -9.81 5.18 -10.39
C GLY A 14 -8.98 4.01 -9.84
N CYS A 15 -8.34 4.15 -8.68
CA CYS A 15 -7.65 3.04 -8.03
C CYS A 15 -8.60 1.89 -7.72
N THR A 16 -8.10 0.65 -7.89
CA THR A 16 -8.80 -0.60 -7.55
C THR A 16 -7.87 -1.57 -6.85
N VAL A 17 -8.42 -2.50 -6.08
CA VAL A 17 -7.70 -3.55 -5.35
C VAL A 17 -8.33 -4.92 -5.61
N GLY A 18 -7.59 -6.01 -5.39
CA GLY A 18 -8.11 -7.36 -5.59
C GLY A 18 -8.34 -7.73 -7.05
N LYS A 19 -7.41 -7.37 -7.95
CA LYS A 19 -7.55 -7.54 -9.41
C LYS A 19 -7.09 -8.90 -9.93
N ILE A 20 -6.58 -9.78 -9.09
CA ILE A 20 -5.95 -11.05 -9.52
C ILE A 20 -6.87 -11.94 -10.37
N ARG A 21 -8.16 -11.87 -10.14
CA ARG A 21 -9.19 -12.63 -10.88
C ARG A 21 -9.77 -11.87 -12.07
N GLY A 22 -9.35 -10.65 -12.28
CA GLY A 22 -9.84 -9.73 -13.32
C GLY A 22 -10.57 -8.51 -12.77
N PRO A 23 -10.74 -7.46 -13.59
CA PRO A 23 -11.29 -6.17 -13.14
C PRO A 23 -12.74 -6.25 -12.65
N GLN A 24 -13.52 -7.22 -13.14
CA GLN A 24 -14.92 -7.42 -12.74
C GLN A 24 -15.09 -7.86 -11.27
N PHE A 25 -14.04 -8.42 -10.67
CA PHE A 25 -14.04 -8.84 -9.26
C PHE A 25 -13.38 -7.83 -8.34
N ALA A 26 -12.73 -6.81 -8.90
CA ALA A 26 -12.02 -5.80 -8.14
C ALA A 26 -12.96 -4.89 -7.35
N MET A 27 -12.44 -4.35 -6.25
CA MET A 27 -13.10 -3.31 -5.46
C MET A 27 -12.40 -1.97 -5.64
N LYS A 28 -13.06 -0.88 -5.24
CA LYS A 28 -12.44 0.45 -5.23
C LYS A 28 -11.28 0.48 -4.27
N GLY A 29 -10.15 0.98 -4.75
CA GLY A 29 -9.04 1.46 -3.96
C GLY A 29 -9.11 2.97 -3.78
N GLY A 30 -8.00 3.60 -3.42
CA GLY A 30 -8.02 5.03 -3.23
C GLY A 30 -6.74 5.59 -2.64
N ILE A 31 -6.84 6.80 -2.10
CA ILE A 31 -5.77 7.48 -1.37
C ILE A 31 -6.09 7.48 0.13
N GLY A 32 -5.10 7.22 0.95
CA GLY A 32 -5.21 7.32 2.40
C GLY A 32 -3.98 7.97 3.02
N ALA A 33 -4.13 8.48 4.23
CA ALA A 33 -3.04 9.09 4.97
C ALA A 33 -3.10 8.74 6.45
N CYS A 34 -1.93 8.62 7.07
CA CYS A 34 -1.80 8.44 8.50
C CYS A 34 -0.55 9.13 9.03
N ALA A 35 -0.59 9.61 10.24
CA ALA A 35 0.56 10.18 10.91
C ALA A 35 0.61 9.75 12.37
N TYR A 36 1.82 9.50 12.85
CA TYR A 36 2.13 9.19 14.23
C TYR A 36 3.04 10.26 14.83
N ARG A 37 2.86 10.52 16.10
CA ARG A 37 3.71 11.42 16.88
C ARG A 37 4.23 10.71 18.13
N GLN A 38 5.52 10.87 18.38
CA GLN A 38 6.19 10.42 19.60
C GLN A 38 7.08 11.55 20.12
N GLY A 39 6.62 12.24 21.15
CA GLY A 39 7.27 13.47 21.59
C GLY A 39 7.26 14.52 20.47
N ASP A 40 8.45 15.00 20.09
CA ASP A 40 8.63 15.96 18.99
C ASP A 40 8.76 15.27 17.63
N LEU A 41 9.04 13.97 17.60
CA LEU A 41 9.15 13.20 16.36
C LEU A 41 7.77 13.00 15.74
N MET A 42 7.67 13.32 14.45
CA MET A 42 6.48 13.08 13.63
C MET A 42 6.85 12.26 12.39
N VAL A 43 6.07 11.24 12.10
CA VAL A 43 6.20 10.42 10.90
C VAL A 43 4.81 10.19 10.33
N GLY A 44 4.61 10.60 9.09
CA GLY A 44 3.36 10.39 8.37
C GLY A 44 3.57 9.71 7.03
N ALA A 45 2.52 9.15 6.48
CA ALA A 45 2.49 8.61 5.13
C ALA A 45 1.21 9.03 4.41
N ILE A 46 1.33 9.24 3.10
CA ILE A 46 0.21 9.34 2.17
C ILE A 46 0.43 8.28 1.10
N VAL A 47 -0.61 7.51 0.79
CA VAL A 47 -0.51 6.35 -0.10
C VAL A 47 -1.69 6.33 -1.07
N ALA A 48 -1.41 6.22 -2.37
CA ALA A 48 -2.40 5.84 -3.38
C ALA A 48 -2.30 4.33 -3.61
N CYS A 49 -3.39 3.61 -3.31
CA CYS A 49 -3.44 2.16 -3.33
C CYS A 49 -4.25 1.66 -4.54
N ASN A 50 -3.53 1.14 -5.54
CA ASN A 50 -4.08 0.51 -6.75
C ASN A 50 -3.52 -0.92 -6.89
N ALA A 51 -3.57 -1.71 -5.81
CA ALA A 51 -2.90 -2.99 -5.67
C ALA A 51 -3.55 -4.11 -6.51
N MET A 52 -2.74 -5.10 -6.93
CA MET A 52 -3.25 -6.35 -7.46
C MET A 52 -3.89 -7.20 -6.36
N GLY A 53 -3.26 -7.24 -5.20
CA GLY A 53 -3.70 -8.01 -4.03
C GLY A 53 -4.86 -7.37 -3.28
N ASP A 54 -5.31 -8.08 -2.25
CA ASP A 54 -6.34 -7.66 -1.32
C ASP A 54 -5.76 -6.76 -0.23
N VAL A 55 -6.55 -5.83 0.29
CA VAL A 55 -6.20 -5.00 1.44
C VAL A 55 -6.70 -5.65 2.73
N LEU A 56 -5.79 -5.76 3.70
CA LEU A 56 -6.04 -6.39 4.98
C LEU A 56 -5.97 -5.39 6.13
N GLU A 57 -6.84 -5.56 7.11
CA GLU A 57 -6.74 -4.94 8.43
C GLU A 57 -6.69 -6.03 9.49
N LYS A 58 -5.63 -6.05 10.31
CA LYS A 58 -5.43 -7.06 11.37
C LYS A 58 -5.56 -8.50 10.86
N GLY A 59 -5.01 -8.77 9.66
CA GLY A 59 -5.01 -10.09 9.04
C GLY A 59 -6.34 -10.51 8.39
N ARG A 60 -7.33 -9.64 8.33
CA ARG A 60 -8.62 -9.89 7.65
C ARG A 60 -8.73 -9.03 6.40
N ILE A 61 -9.18 -9.61 5.31
CA ILE A 61 -9.46 -8.87 4.08
C ILE A 61 -10.63 -7.92 4.33
N ILE A 62 -10.43 -6.63 4.02
CA ILE A 62 -11.44 -5.58 4.13
C ILE A 62 -11.86 -5.03 2.77
N ALA A 63 -10.98 -5.16 1.76
CA ALA A 63 -11.29 -4.87 0.36
C ALA A 63 -10.39 -5.75 -0.51
N GLY A 64 -10.94 -6.34 -1.58
CA GLY A 64 -10.15 -7.25 -2.40
C GLY A 64 -10.97 -7.90 -3.51
N SER A 65 -10.47 -9.03 -4.01
CA SER A 65 -11.14 -9.80 -5.05
C SER A 65 -12.43 -10.43 -4.50
N ARG A 66 -13.56 -10.05 -5.09
CA ARG A 66 -14.87 -10.63 -4.71
C ARG A 66 -14.96 -12.08 -5.16
N ASN A 67 -15.68 -12.91 -4.38
CA ASN A 67 -16.03 -14.27 -4.79
C ASN A 67 -17.11 -14.27 -5.89
N ASP A 68 -17.40 -15.44 -6.45
CA ASP A 68 -18.35 -15.55 -7.58
C ASP A 68 -19.80 -15.23 -7.18
N GLU A 69 -20.15 -15.46 -5.92
CA GLU A 69 -21.47 -15.18 -5.36
C GLU A 69 -21.66 -13.73 -4.91
N ASP A 70 -20.60 -12.89 -5.00
CA ASP A 70 -20.57 -11.50 -4.51
C ASP A 70 -20.95 -11.35 -3.01
N THR A 71 -20.69 -12.38 -2.22
CA THR A 71 -21.01 -12.45 -0.79
C THR A 71 -19.80 -12.28 0.11
N GLY A 72 -18.58 -12.21 -0.45
CA GLY A 72 -17.33 -12.12 0.28
C GLY A 72 -16.11 -12.05 -0.63
N PHE A 73 -14.97 -12.42 -0.10
CA PHE A 73 -13.69 -12.36 -0.79
C PHE A 73 -13.22 -13.73 -1.24
N ALA A 74 -12.47 -13.76 -2.35
CA ALA A 74 -11.89 -14.97 -2.91
C ALA A 74 -10.46 -15.24 -2.41
N ASP A 75 -9.89 -14.39 -1.55
CA ASP A 75 -8.49 -14.40 -1.11
C ASP A 75 -7.51 -14.49 -2.28
N SER A 76 -6.98 -13.33 -2.68
CA SER A 76 -6.12 -13.21 -3.88
C SER A 76 -4.85 -14.04 -3.80
N GLU A 77 -4.26 -14.22 -2.61
CA GLU A 77 -3.04 -15.01 -2.42
C GLU A 77 -3.32 -16.50 -2.60
N GLU A 78 -4.36 -17.01 -1.94
CA GLU A 78 -4.76 -18.41 -2.08
C GLU A 78 -5.17 -18.75 -3.51
N TRP A 79 -5.88 -17.83 -4.17
CA TRP A 79 -6.23 -18.00 -5.58
C TRP A 79 -4.99 -18.06 -6.48
N LEU A 80 -4.01 -17.19 -6.26
CA LEU A 80 -2.76 -17.18 -7.00
C LEU A 80 -1.98 -18.49 -6.81
N ILE A 81 -1.87 -18.97 -5.58
CA ILE A 81 -1.18 -20.23 -5.25
C ILE A 81 -1.86 -21.41 -5.96
N ALA A 82 -3.19 -21.48 -5.91
CA ALA A 82 -3.95 -22.57 -6.52
C ALA A 82 -3.90 -22.58 -8.05
N ASN A 83 -3.85 -21.40 -8.70
CA ASN A 83 -4.02 -21.25 -10.13
C ASN A 83 -2.73 -20.87 -10.88
N GLY A 84 -1.68 -20.42 -10.19
CA GLY A 84 -0.46 -19.89 -10.80
C GLY A 84 0.28 -20.85 -11.73
N ARG A 85 0.14 -22.16 -11.54
CA ARG A 85 0.71 -23.17 -12.45
C ARG A 85 -0.06 -23.35 -13.76
N ARG A 86 -1.32 -22.95 -13.81
CA ARG A 86 -2.23 -23.16 -14.96
C ARG A 86 -2.24 -22.02 -15.94
N GLN A 87 -1.85 -20.84 -15.51
CA GLN A 87 -1.92 -19.63 -16.32
C GLN A 87 -0.56 -19.33 -16.98
N LYS A 88 -0.32 -19.96 -18.14
CA LYS A 88 0.73 -19.49 -19.06
C LYS A 88 0.50 -18.05 -19.53
N ASP A 89 -0.72 -17.57 -19.42
CA ASP A 89 -1.18 -16.27 -19.91
C ASP A 89 -1.04 -15.11 -18.92
N ILE A 90 -0.69 -15.36 -17.65
CA ILE A 90 -0.37 -14.25 -16.70
C ILE A 90 0.79 -13.42 -17.26
N PHE A 91 1.72 -14.06 -17.97
CA PHE A 91 2.87 -13.40 -18.61
C PHE A 91 2.60 -12.94 -20.04
N SER A 92 1.41 -13.17 -20.61
CA SER A 92 1.09 -12.84 -22.01
C SER A 92 0.69 -11.37 -22.22
N GLY A 93 0.90 -10.50 -21.25
CA GLY A 93 0.67 -9.05 -21.38
C GLY A 93 -0.78 -8.59 -21.20
N LYS A 94 -1.75 -9.47 -21.00
CA LYS A 94 -3.15 -9.08 -20.79
C LYS A 94 -3.43 -8.44 -19.41
N PHE A 95 -2.51 -8.61 -18.46
CA PHE A 95 -2.58 -8.03 -17.11
C PHE A 95 -1.43 -7.06 -16.83
N VAL A 96 -0.64 -6.72 -17.85
CA VAL A 96 0.47 -5.78 -17.71
C VAL A 96 -0.10 -4.37 -17.64
N GLY A 97 0.08 -3.73 -16.51
CA GLY A 97 0.23 -2.31 -16.55
C GLY A 97 -0.63 -1.46 -15.66
N GLU A 98 -1.27 -1.92 -14.60
CA GLU A 98 -1.96 -0.95 -13.73
C GLU A 98 -2.04 -1.37 -12.26
N ASN A 99 -1.02 -2.09 -11.78
CA ASN A 99 -0.96 -2.46 -10.37
C ASN A 99 0.18 -1.70 -9.72
N THR A 100 -0.14 -0.84 -8.78
CA THR A 100 0.89 0.01 -8.17
C THR A 100 0.37 0.58 -6.85
N VAL A 101 1.19 0.50 -5.81
CA VAL A 101 1.02 1.27 -4.59
C VAL A 101 2.10 2.33 -4.55
N ILE A 102 1.71 3.60 -4.60
CA ILE A 102 2.65 4.72 -4.51
C ILE A 102 2.49 5.39 -3.16
N GLY A 103 3.55 5.43 -2.38
CA GLY A 103 3.58 6.05 -1.06
C GLY A 103 4.64 7.14 -0.92
N CYS A 104 4.36 8.12 -0.09
CA CYS A 104 5.32 9.09 0.37
C CYS A 104 5.31 9.15 1.90
N VAL A 105 6.45 8.88 2.51
CA VAL A 105 6.68 9.05 3.95
C VAL A 105 7.27 10.44 4.18
N ILE A 106 6.73 11.15 5.16
CA ILE A 106 7.14 12.50 5.53
C ILE A 106 7.51 12.50 7.01
N THR A 107 8.70 13.00 7.33
CA THR A 107 9.16 13.08 8.72
C THR A 107 9.96 14.35 9.00
N ASN A 108 9.91 14.81 10.24
CA ASN A 108 10.77 15.86 10.77
C ASN A 108 12.07 15.34 11.41
N ALA A 109 12.37 14.05 11.28
CA ALA A 109 13.60 13.45 11.75
C ALA A 109 14.83 14.01 11.02
N ALA A 110 15.93 14.16 11.76
CA ALA A 110 17.24 14.53 11.24
C ALA A 110 17.93 13.31 10.61
N LEU A 111 17.60 13.01 9.35
CA LEU A 111 18.18 11.90 8.61
C LEU A 111 19.06 12.40 7.47
N ASN A 112 20.23 11.77 7.29
CA ASN A 112 21.02 11.98 6.08
C ASN A 112 20.41 11.22 4.87
N LYS A 113 20.96 11.44 3.67
CA LYS A 113 20.43 10.84 2.45
C LYS A 113 20.42 9.30 2.47
N ALA A 114 21.45 8.68 3.03
CA ALA A 114 21.52 7.22 3.12
C ALA A 114 20.45 6.66 4.06
N GLN A 115 20.25 7.33 5.21
CA GLN A 115 19.19 6.99 6.17
C GLN A 115 17.78 7.23 5.58
N ALA A 116 17.58 8.31 4.80
CA ALA A 116 16.31 8.57 4.12
C ALA A 116 16.01 7.49 3.06
N ASN A 117 17.00 7.04 2.30
CA ASN A 117 16.83 5.93 1.36
C ASN A 117 16.46 4.62 2.10
N LYS A 118 17.15 4.35 3.23
CA LYS A 118 16.83 3.20 4.09
C LYS A 118 15.42 3.32 4.67
N LEU A 119 15.00 4.52 5.09
CA LEU A 119 13.65 4.80 5.56
C LEU A 119 12.60 4.41 4.51
N ALA A 120 12.76 4.83 3.26
CA ALA A 120 11.86 4.49 2.17
C ALA A 120 11.76 2.96 1.98
N ALA A 121 12.91 2.27 1.99
CA ALA A 121 12.95 0.80 1.88
C ALA A 121 12.26 0.09 3.06
N VAL A 122 12.43 0.57 4.29
CA VAL A 122 11.76 -0.01 5.48
C VAL A 122 10.27 0.29 5.47
N ALA A 123 9.88 1.49 5.04
CA ALA A 123 8.47 1.88 4.95
C ALA A 123 7.65 0.99 4.00
N GLN A 124 8.29 0.40 2.97
CA GLN A 124 7.66 -0.56 2.06
C GLN A 124 7.15 -1.82 2.77
N ASN A 125 7.69 -2.17 3.94
CA ASN A 125 7.12 -3.23 4.77
C ASN A 125 5.67 -2.96 5.16
N GLY A 126 5.23 -1.70 5.20
CA GLY A 126 3.83 -1.33 5.43
C GLY A 126 2.91 -1.81 4.31
N ILE A 127 3.39 -1.81 3.06
CA ILE A 127 2.64 -2.39 1.93
C ILE A 127 2.45 -3.89 2.17
N ALA A 128 3.52 -4.62 2.47
CA ALA A 128 3.45 -6.08 2.71
C ALA A 128 2.62 -6.47 3.94
N ARG A 129 2.38 -5.56 4.88
CA ARG A 129 1.49 -5.79 6.03
C ARG A 129 0.02 -5.59 5.69
N ALA A 130 -0.27 -4.67 4.78
CA ALA A 130 -1.62 -4.27 4.44
C ALA A 130 -2.14 -4.86 3.13
N VAL A 131 -1.27 -5.35 2.24
CA VAL A 131 -1.63 -5.88 0.92
C VAL A 131 -1.15 -7.32 0.77
N ARG A 132 -1.99 -8.19 0.24
CA ARG A 132 -1.67 -9.61 0.02
C ARG A 132 -2.32 -10.16 -1.26
N PRO A 133 -1.53 -10.72 -2.23
CA PRO A 133 -0.07 -10.62 -2.30
C PRO A 133 0.40 -9.19 -2.56
N ALA A 134 1.63 -8.86 -2.11
CA ALA A 134 2.28 -7.59 -2.36
C ALA A 134 3.62 -7.79 -3.08
N ASN A 135 4.12 -6.74 -3.72
CA ASN A 135 5.40 -6.76 -4.43
C ASN A 135 5.49 -7.89 -5.47
N ALA A 136 4.38 -8.21 -6.13
CA ALA A 136 4.36 -9.20 -7.20
C ALA A 136 5.13 -8.69 -8.43
N THR A 137 5.49 -9.60 -9.34
CA THR A 137 6.29 -9.27 -10.54
C THR A 137 5.70 -8.15 -11.39
N PHE A 138 4.38 -7.95 -11.31
CA PHE A 138 3.65 -6.93 -12.08
C PHE A 138 3.29 -5.69 -11.27
N ASP A 139 3.69 -5.63 -9.98
CA ASP A 139 3.46 -4.45 -9.15
C ASP A 139 4.56 -3.43 -9.36
N GLY A 140 4.19 -2.17 -9.58
CA GLY A 140 5.10 -1.03 -9.67
C GLY A 140 5.24 -0.30 -8.34
N ASP A 141 5.21 -1.02 -7.21
CA ASP A 141 5.18 -0.45 -5.88
C ASP A 141 6.41 0.40 -5.58
N ALA A 142 6.16 1.63 -5.12
CA ALA A 142 7.22 2.58 -4.81
C ALA A 142 6.90 3.42 -3.57
N VAL A 143 7.87 3.57 -2.69
CA VAL A 143 7.79 4.46 -1.52
C VAL A 143 8.91 5.47 -1.56
N PHE A 144 8.54 6.73 -1.43
CA PHE A 144 9.45 7.87 -1.34
C PHE A 144 9.55 8.35 0.11
N ALA A 145 10.67 8.98 0.48
CA ALA A 145 10.85 9.58 1.79
C ALA A 145 11.21 11.07 1.67
N MET A 146 10.51 11.91 2.42
CA MET A 146 10.78 13.32 2.59
C MET A 146 11.17 13.61 4.04
N CYS A 147 12.41 14.02 4.25
CA CYS A 147 12.95 14.27 5.58
C CYS A 147 13.33 15.77 5.69
N ARG A 148 12.83 16.45 6.73
CA ARG A 148 13.12 17.88 6.96
C ARG A 148 14.38 18.10 7.82
N GLY A 149 14.79 17.11 8.63
CA GLY A 149 16.06 17.11 9.31
C GLY A 149 16.17 18.02 10.54
N THR A 150 15.17 18.09 11.42
CA THR A 150 15.17 18.98 12.58
C THR A 150 15.20 18.24 13.92
N VAL A 151 14.64 17.04 14.01
CA VAL A 151 14.51 16.27 15.26
C VAL A 151 15.50 15.10 15.26
N PRO A 152 16.44 15.04 16.21
CA PRO A 152 17.29 13.86 16.39
C PRO A 152 16.43 12.64 16.72
N ALA A 153 16.59 11.56 15.99
CA ALA A 153 15.83 10.34 16.19
C ALA A 153 16.63 9.12 15.71
N ASP A 154 16.37 7.98 16.33
CA ASP A 154 16.87 6.70 15.88
C ASP A 154 16.25 6.33 14.53
N PRO A 155 17.03 6.04 13.46
CA PRO A 155 16.52 5.71 12.16
C PRO A 155 15.62 4.47 12.14
N ASP A 156 15.83 3.49 13.00
CA ASP A 156 15.04 2.27 13.07
C ASP A 156 13.67 2.54 13.73
N ALA A 157 13.64 3.43 14.73
CA ALA A 157 12.39 3.91 15.31
C ALA A 157 11.55 4.67 14.26
N VAL A 158 12.19 5.58 13.50
CA VAL A 158 11.54 6.30 12.39
C VAL A 158 11.03 5.32 11.32
N GLY A 159 11.83 4.33 10.95
CA GLY A 159 11.46 3.28 9.99
C GLY A 159 10.26 2.46 10.45
N SER A 160 10.22 2.09 11.72
CA SER A 160 9.10 1.33 12.30
C SER A 160 7.80 2.14 12.30
N MET A 161 7.88 3.44 12.65
CA MET A 161 6.74 4.35 12.57
C MET A 161 6.25 4.54 11.13
N ALA A 162 7.18 4.64 10.18
CA ALA A 162 6.87 4.80 8.76
C ALA A 162 6.14 3.58 8.19
N ALA A 163 6.61 2.36 8.49
CA ALA A 163 5.94 1.14 8.06
C ALA A 163 4.50 1.05 8.61
N ARG A 164 4.29 1.43 9.87
CA ARG A 164 2.94 1.50 10.46
C ARG A 164 2.08 2.59 9.81
N ALA A 165 2.66 3.75 9.49
CA ALA A 165 1.93 4.82 8.84
C ALA A 165 1.50 4.44 7.41
N VAL A 166 2.36 3.75 6.66
CA VAL A 166 2.03 3.21 5.32
C VAL A 166 0.94 2.15 5.42
N GLU A 167 1.05 1.19 6.33
CA GLU A 167 0.03 0.16 6.60
C GLU A 167 -1.34 0.79 6.85
N GLU A 168 -1.41 1.72 7.79
CA GLU A 168 -2.67 2.39 8.16
C GLU A 168 -3.21 3.27 7.04
N ALA A 169 -2.35 3.97 6.29
CA ALA A 169 -2.76 4.78 5.14
C ALA A 169 -3.40 3.90 4.04
N ILE A 170 -2.87 2.71 3.79
CA ILE A 170 -3.47 1.74 2.85
C ILE A 170 -4.84 1.29 3.35
N VAL A 171 -4.97 0.93 4.63
CA VAL A 171 -6.25 0.53 5.23
C VAL A 171 -7.30 1.64 5.07
N ARG A 172 -6.93 2.90 5.30
CA ARG A 172 -7.82 4.06 5.14
C ARG A 172 -8.20 4.34 3.68
N SER A 173 -7.35 3.97 2.74
CA SER A 173 -7.60 4.23 1.32
C SER A 173 -8.83 3.49 0.76
N VAL A 174 -9.31 2.45 1.45
CA VAL A 174 -10.43 1.60 1.04
C VAL A 174 -11.64 1.67 1.98
N LYS A 175 -11.59 2.53 2.99
CA LYS A 175 -12.71 2.84 3.91
C LYS A 175 -13.42 4.11 3.44
#